data_45acff6ee9817d23f52bdda561207d95
#
_entry.id   45acff6ee9817d23f52bdda561207d95
#
_cell.length_a   1.000
_cell.length_b   1.000
_cell.length_c   1.000
_cell.angle_alpha   90.00
_cell.angle_beta   90.00
_cell.angle_gamma   90.00
#
_symmetry.space_group_name_H-M   'P 1'
#
loop_
_entity.id
_entity.type
_entity.pdbx_description
1 polymer ?
#
loop_
_entity_poly.entity_id
_entity_poly.type
_entity_poly.pdbx_seq_one_letter_code
_entity_poly.pdbx_strand_id
1 'polypeptide(L)'
;FYGLGMYLCASVQVGMFFPLAEWTESGGEKTFVHTPSQFFQGMAAGLVVAAVVPTIVAGLIGYAILGLRGHYFAICTLGLGVAAGEISGGIEIIGAGQGFTTPPFPDVGGLEARGEFFYLLSFGALVLTFITVRAIYSTRFKLILNAIRDNEDKAEAMGIETMKYKIIGWMISAFF
;
A
#
# COMPACT_ATOMS: atom_id res chain seq x y z
N PHE A 1 5.64 0.03 3.23
CA PHE A 1 4.57 -0.54 2.38
C PHE A 1 3.70 0.55 1.75
N TYR A 2 3.36 1.62 2.48
CA TYR A 2 2.57 2.74 1.96
C TYR A 2 3.14 3.33 0.66
N GLY A 3 4.42 3.65 0.62
CA GLY A 3 5.08 4.14 -0.59
C GLY A 3 5.01 3.17 -1.77
N LEU A 4 5.20 1.87 -1.51
CA LEU A 4 5.08 0.82 -2.53
C LEU A 4 3.65 0.78 -3.09
N GLY A 5 2.63 0.83 -2.23
CA GLY A 5 1.23 0.88 -2.65
C GLY A 5 0.91 2.11 -3.51
N MET A 6 1.39 3.28 -3.10
CA MET A 6 1.20 4.53 -3.84
C MET A 6 1.82 4.46 -5.25
N TYR A 7 3.07 4.01 -5.35
CA TYR A 7 3.76 3.88 -6.65
C TYR A 7 3.08 2.84 -7.55
N LEU A 8 2.65 1.71 -7.00
CA LEU A 8 1.95 0.68 -7.77
C LEU A 8 0.60 1.17 -8.28
N CYS A 9 -0.18 1.87 -7.45
CA CYS A 9 -1.45 2.45 -7.86
C CYS A 9 -1.24 3.41 -9.04
N ALA A 10 -0.29 4.32 -8.92
CA ALA A 10 0.02 5.30 -9.94
C ALA A 10 0.59 4.64 -11.22
N SER A 11 1.48 3.63 -11.10
CA SER A 11 2.05 2.91 -12.24
C SER A 11 1.00 2.12 -13.02
N VAL A 12 0.04 1.47 -12.32
CA VAL A 12 -1.07 0.76 -12.97
C VAL A 12 -1.98 1.76 -13.68
N GLN A 13 -2.29 2.87 -13.06
CA GLN A 13 -3.11 3.91 -13.65
C GLN A 13 -2.48 4.44 -14.95
N VAL A 14 -1.21 4.83 -14.91
CA VAL A 14 -0.50 5.38 -16.07
C VAL A 14 -0.16 4.31 -17.10
N GLY A 15 0.31 3.12 -16.68
CA GLY A 15 0.81 2.09 -17.60
C GLY A 15 -0.25 1.29 -18.33
N MET A 16 -1.41 1.03 -17.70
CA MET A 16 -2.45 0.19 -18.28
C MET A 16 -3.61 0.97 -18.91
N PHE A 17 -3.95 2.11 -18.34
CA PHE A 17 -5.16 2.86 -18.73
C PHE A 17 -4.86 4.13 -19.52
N PHE A 18 -3.61 4.58 -19.53
CA PHE A 18 -3.16 5.76 -20.29
C PHE A 18 -2.00 5.36 -21.20
N PRO A 19 -2.28 4.88 -22.42
CA PRO A 19 -1.22 4.67 -23.38
C PRO A 19 -0.53 6.02 -23.65
N LEU A 20 0.78 6.03 -23.53
CA LEU A 20 1.68 7.18 -23.72
C LEU A 20 1.61 7.81 -25.13
N ALA A 21 0.67 7.40 -25.98
CA ALA A 21 0.67 7.63 -27.41
C ALA A 21 0.01 8.94 -27.85
N GLU A 22 -0.78 9.62 -27.04
CA GLU A 22 -1.44 10.87 -27.45
C GLU A 22 -0.96 12.06 -26.62
N TRP A 23 0.23 12.53 -27.00
CA TRP A 23 0.72 13.84 -26.61
C TRP A 23 0.11 14.89 -27.54
N THR A 24 -0.89 15.61 -27.10
CA THR A 24 -1.29 16.83 -27.79
C THR A 24 -0.33 17.93 -27.40
N GLU A 25 0.51 18.36 -28.35
CA GLU A 25 1.30 19.56 -28.24
C GLU A 25 0.35 20.77 -28.32
N SER A 26 -0.18 21.19 -27.19
CA SER A 26 -0.83 22.48 -27.03
C SER A 26 0.08 23.35 -26.17
N GLY A 27 0.84 24.23 -26.81
CA GLY A 27 1.64 25.21 -26.10
C GLY A 27 2.88 24.74 -25.35
N GLY A 28 3.46 23.57 -25.71
CA GLY A 28 4.68 23.04 -25.09
C GLY A 28 4.48 22.29 -23.77
N GLU A 29 3.28 22.19 -23.24
CA GLU A 29 2.92 21.34 -22.11
C GLU A 29 2.30 20.03 -22.58
N LYS A 30 2.87 18.95 -22.07
CA LYS A 30 2.38 17.59 -22.32
C LYS A 30 1.15 17.34 -21.43
N THR A 31 -0.04 17.35 -22.04
CA THR A 31 -1.31 17.11 -21.34
C THR A 31 -1.80 15.68 -21.58
N PHE A 32 -2.23 15.00 -20.53
CA PHE A 32 -2.87 13.68 -20.65
C PHE A 32 -4.32 13.86 -21.11
N VAL A 33 -4.65 13.32 -22.27
CA VAL A 33 -6.05 13.23 -22.72
C VAL A 33 -6.63 11.90 -22.24
N HIS A 34 -7.59 11.95 -21.34
CA HIS A 34 -8.22 10.76 -20.80
C HIS A 34 -9.73 10.95 -20.63
N THR A 35 -10.45 9.86 -20.81
CA THR A 35 -11.90 9.83 -20.56
C THR A 35 -12.14 9.62 -19.06
N PRO A 36 -13.15 10.26 -18.44
CA PRO A 36 -13.47 10.08 -17.02
C PRO A 36 -13.62 8.61 -16.61
N SER A 37 -14.23 7.79 -17.47
CA SER A 37 -14.37 6.35 -17.22
C SER A 37 -13.03 5.61 -17.12
N GLN A 38 -12.05 5.95 -17.95
CA GLN A 38 -10.71 5.38 -17.89
C GLN A 38 -10.01 5.74 -16.59
N PHE A 39 -10.15 6.99 -16.14
CA PHE A 39 -9.59 7.45 -14.88
C PHE A 39 -10.10 6.61 -13.70
N PHE A 40 -11.42 6.46 -13.56
CA PHE A 40 -12.00 5.70 -12.46
C PHE A 40 -11.69 4.21 -12.52
N GLN A 41 -11.67 3.61 -13.71
CA GLN A 41 -11.26 2.20 -13.89
C GLN A 41 -9.79 1.99 -13.54
N GLY A 42 -8.90 2.89 -14.01
CA GLY A 42 -7.48 2.85 -13.71
C GLY A 42 -7.20 3.01 -12.22
N MET A 43 -7.92 3.92 -11.57
CA MET A 43 -7.81 4.13 -10.13
C MET A 43 -8.32 2.92 -9.32
N ALA A 44 -9.47 2.34 -9.72
CA ALA A 44 -10.00 1.15 -9.04
C ALA A 44 -9.06 -0.05 -9.18
N ALA A 45 -8.55 -0.32 -10.39
CA ALA A 45 -7.55 -1.36 -10.62
C ALA A 45 -6.25 -1.09 -9.85
N GLY A 46 -5.79 0.16 -9.87
CA GLY A 46 -4.61 0.60 -9.12
C GLY A 46 -4.75 0.39 -7.61
N LEU A 47 -5.90 0.70 -7.03
CA LEU A 47 -6.18 0.45 -5.61
C LEU A 47 -6.16 -1.03 -5.25
N VAL A 48 -6.71 -1.89 -6.10
CA VAL A 48 -6.66 -3.35 -5.89
C VAL A 48 -5.21 -3.86 -5.91
N VAL A 49 -4.42 -3.44 -6.89
CA VAL A 49 -3.00 -3.82 -7.00
C VAL A 49 -2.21 -3.26 -5.81
N ALA A 50 -2.48 -2.01 -5.42
CA ALA A 50 -1.86 -1.36 -4.25
C ALA A 50 -2.19 -2.04 -2.93
N ALA A 51 -3.32 -2.70 -2.81
CA ALA A 51 -3.67 -3.49 -1.62
C ALA A 51 -3.02 -4.89 -1.64
N VAL A 52 -3.09 -5.58 -2.79
CA VAL A 52 -2.66 -6.98 -2.90
C VAL A 52 -1.14 -7.14 -2.94
N VAL A 53 -0.44 -6.36 -3.77
CA VAL A 53 1.01 -6.54 -3.98
C VAL A 53 1.81 -6.22 -2.72
N PRO A 54 1.60 -5.09 -2.02
CA PRO A 54 2.30 -4.83 -0.75
C PRO A 54 1.99 -5.87 0.32
N THR A 55 0.78 -6.43 0.34
CA THR A 55 0.41 -7.51 1.27
C THR A 55 1.25 -8.78 1.01
N ILE A 56 1.42 -9.17 -0.25
CA ILE A 56 2.26 -10.32 -0.62
C ILE A 56 3.73 -10.04 -0.27
N VAL A 57 4.23 -8.87 -0.63
CA VAL A 57 5.60 -8.44 -0.31
C VAL A 57 5.82 -8.40 1.20
N ALA A 58 4.84 -7.92 1.97
CA ALA A 58 4.89 -7.93 3.43
C ALA A 58 4.95 -9.35 3.99
N GLY A 59 4.23 -10.30 3.41
CA GLY A 59 4.31 -11.70 3.80
C GLY A 59 5.70 -12.30 3.58
N LEU A 60 6.30 -12.05 2.41
CA LEU A 60 7.64 -12.53 2.07
C LEU A 60 8.72 -11.91 2.97
N ILE A 61 8.71 -10.58 3.12
CA ILE A 61 9.63 -9.85 3.98
C ILE A 61 9.40 -10.21 5.45
N GLY A 62 8.15 -10.32 5.87
CA GLY A 62 7.77 -10.71 7.21
C GLY A 62 8.32 -12.08 7.59
N TYR A 63 8.24 -13.04 6.69
CA TYR A 63 8.83 -14.37 6.91
C TYR A 63 10.34 -14.30 7.17
N ALA A 64 11.07 -13.43 6.48
CA ALA A 64 12.51 -13.26 6.64
C ALA A 64 12.89 -12.50 7.92
N ILE A 65 12.10 -11.49 8.33
CA ILE A 65 12.51 -10.51 9.35
C ILE A 65 11.84 -10.74 10.71
N LEU A 66 10.61 -11.26 10.76
CA LEU A 66 9.85 -11.41 12.01
C LEU A 66 10.43 -12.49 12.96
N GLY A 67 11.40 -13.29 12.50
CA GLY A 67 12.21 -14.15 13.35
C GLY A 67 13.26 -13.41 14.19
N LEU A 68 13.58 -12.15 13.82
CA LEU A 68 14.51 -11.32 14.60
C LEU A 68 13.79 -10.77 15.83
N ARG A 69 14.51 -10.72 16.95
CA ARG A 69 13.97 -10.27 18.24
C ARG A 69 14.67 -8.97 18.70
N GLY A 70 13.92 -8.14 19.41
CA GLY A 70 14.44 -6.95 20.07
C GLY A 70 15.04 -5.90 19.12
N HIS A 71 16.20 -5.39 19.44
CA HIS A 71 16.87 -4.31 18.70
C HIS A 71 17.27 -4.69 17.26
N TYR A 72 17.54 -5.97 17.01
CA TYR A 72 17.90 -6.43 15.67
C TYR A 72 16.76 -6.29 14.67
N PHE A 73 15.52 -6.51 15.10
CA PHE A 73 14.33 -6.27 14.28
C PHE A 73 14.23 -4.79 13.88
N ALA A 74 14.43 -3.87 14.83
CA ALA A 74 14.36 -2.43 14.57
C ALA A 74 15.44 -1.97 13.57
N ILE A 75 16.68 -2.44 13.73
CA ILE A 75 17.80 -2.10 12.82
C ILE A 75 17.53 -2.67 11.41
N CYS A 76 17.06 -3.92 11.33
CA CYS A 76 16.77 -4.56 10.06
C CYS A 76 15.63 -3.85 9.29
N THR A 77 14.55 -3.45 9.99
CA THR A 77 13.44 -2.73 9.35
C THR A 77 13.83 -1.33 8.91
N LEU A 78 14.67 -0.62 9.66
CA LEU A 78 15.23 0.67 9.24
C LEU A 78 16.12 0.51 8.00
N GLY A 79 17.04 -0.46 8.02
CA GLY A 79 17.89 -0.74 6.88
C GLY A 79 17.12 -1.12 5.62
N LEU A 80 16.05 -1.92 5.78
CA LEU A 80 15.16 -2.27 4.68
C LEU A 80 14.44 -1.03 4.12
N GLY A 81 14.00 -0.12 4.98
CA GLY A 81 13.35 1.12 4.56
C GLY A 81 14.28 2.00 3.74
N VAL A 82 15.52 2.17 4.17
CA VAL A 82 16.55 2.91 3.43
C VAL A 82 16.87 2.22 2.09
N ALA A 83 17.13 0.90 2.11
CA ALA A 83 17.41 0.14 0.90
C ALA A 83 16.27 0.21 -0.12
N ALA A 84 15.01 0.13 0.32
CA ALA A 84 13.85 0.28 -0.57
C ALA A 84 13.79 1.68 -1.20
N GLY A 85 14.15 2.74 -0.46
CA GLY A 85 14.26 4.09 -0.98
C GLY A 85 15.34 4.22 -2.07
N GLU A 86 16.53 3.69 -1.81
CA GLU A 86 17.64 3.70 -2.77
C GLU A 86 17.32 2.89 -4.04
N ILE A 87 16.73 1.70 -3.87
CA ILE A 87 16.31 0.86 -5.01
C ILE A 87 15.27 1.59 -5.86
N SER A 88 14.27 2.23 -5.21
CA SER A 88 13.24 2.97 -5.94
C SER A 88 13.81 4.16 -6.71
N GLY A 89 14.85 4.81 -6.19
CA GLY A 89 15.58 5.88 -6.88
C GLY A 89 16.34 5.43 -8.14
N GLY A 90 16.71 4.16 -8.22
CA GLY A 90 17.41 3.58 -9.39
C GLY A 90 16.49 3.02 -10.48
N ILE A 91 15.18 2.90 -10.25
CA ILE A 91 14.25 2.31 -11.21
C ILE A 91 13.64 3.41 -12.10
N GLU A 92 14.05 3.45 -13.37
CA GLU A 92 13.59 4.45 -14.35
C GLU A 92 12.08 4.40 -14.59
N ILE A 93 11.45 3.22 -14.54
CA ILE A 93 10.01 3.01 -14.77
C ILE A 93 9.15 3.76 -13.76
N ILE A 94 9.64 3.97 -12.54
CA ILE A 94 8.96 4.71 -11.48
C ILE A 94 9.49 6.13 -11.30
N GLY A 95 10.22 6.65 -12.30
CA GLY A 95 10.72 8.02 -12.35
C GLY A 95 12.07 8.26 -11.69
N ALA A 96 12.89 7.23 -11.46
CA ALA A 96 14.29 7.32 -10.99
C ALA A 96 14.51 8.32 -9.83
N GLY A 97 13.64 8.30 -8.84
CA GLY A 97 13.70 9.21 -7.69
C GLY A 97 13.14 10.62 -7.92
N GLN A 98 12.86 11.01 -9.16
CA GLN A 98 12.22 12.29 -9.48
C GLN A 98 10.68 12.22 -9.43
N GLY A 99 10.13 11.01 -9.27
CA GLY A 99 8.71 10.76 -9.34
C GLY A 99 8.18 10.77 -10.78
N PHE A 100 6.91 10.50 -10.94
CA PHE A 100 6.21 10.64 -12.22
C PHE A 100 4.86 11.30 -12.02
N THR A 101 4.41 11.96 -13.09
CA THR A 101 3.16 12.71 -13.07
C THR A 101 1.98 11.74 -13.22
N THR A 102 1.04 11.82 -12.30
CA THR A 102 -0.22 11.08 -12.41
C THR A 102 -1.23 11.89 -13.22
N PRO A 103 -2.18 11.21 -13.91
CA PRO A 103 -3.22 11.91 -14.66
C PRO A 103 -4.00 12.85 -13.75
N PRO A 104 -4.32 14.06 -14.20
CA PRO A 104 -5.15 14.97 -13.42
C PRO A 104 -6.57 14.41 -13.25
N PHE A 105 -7.23 14.80 -12.18
CA PHE A 105 -8.63 14.44 -11.98
C PHE A 105 -9.48 14.98 -13.13
N PRO A 106 -10.36 14.16 -13.74
CA PRO A 106 -11.19 14.61 -14.85
C PRO A 106 -12.15 15.73 -14.40
N ASP A 107 -12.39 16.70 -15.28
CA ASP A 107 -13.31 17.82 -15.04
C ASP A 107 -14.78 17.35 -15.04
N VAL A 108 -15.14 16.56 -14.05
CA VAL A 108 -16.52 16.11 -13.80
C VAL A 108 -17.03 16.84 -12.56
N GLY A 109 -17.66 18.02 -12.76
CA GLY A 109 -18.27 18.76 -11.65
C GLY A 109 -17.39 19.75 -10.89
N GLY A 110 -16.20 20.11 -11.40
CA GLY A 110 -15.35 21.15 -10.82
C GLY A 110 -14.50 20.72 -9.61
N LEU A 111 -13.87 21.71 -8.99
CA LEU A 111 -12.96 21.49 -7.84
C LEU A 111 -13.66 20.91 -6.60
N GLU A 112 -14.94 21.22 -6.40
CA GLU A 112 -15.73 20.73 -5.28
C GLU A 112 -15.97 19.24 -5.40
N ALA A 113 -16.35 18.75 -6.57
CA ALA A 113 -16.59 17.32 -6.81
C ALA A 113 -15.31 16.46 -6.61
N ARG A 114 -14.14 17.02 -6.95
CA ARG A 114 -12.85 16.38 -6.66
C ARG A 114 -12.63 16.22 -5.17
N GLY A 115 -12.87 17.28 -4.39
CA GLY A 115 -12.71 17.26 -2.94
C GLY A 115 -13.65 16.26 -2.27
N GLU A 116 -14.92 16.26 -2.65
CA GLU A 116 -15.93 15.33 -2.14
C GLU A 116 -15.58 13.87 -2.46
N PHE A 117 -15.13 13.60 -3.69
CA PHE A 117 -14.74 12.25 -4.09
C PHE A 117 -13.61 11.68 -3.23
N PHE A 118 -12.50 12.42 -3.08
CA PHE A 118 -11.37 11.95 -2.27
C PHE A 118 -11.70 11.90 -0.78
N TYR A 119 -12.55 12.79 -0.30
CA TYR A 119 -13.07 12.75 1.06
C TYR A 119 -13.86 11.46 1.32
N LEU A 120 -14.82 11.13 0.45
CA LEU A 120 -15.62 9.91 0.57
C LEU A 120 -14.77 8.64 0.44
N LEU A 121 -13.79 8.63 -0.46
CA LEU A 121 -12.85 7.53 -0.62
C LEU A 121 -12.04 7.30 0.67
N SER A 122 -11.48 8.37 1.23
CA SER A 122 -10.70 8.31 2.47
C SER A 122 -11.56 7.92 3.67
N PHE A 123 -12.79 8.43 3.74
CA PHE A 123 -13.75 8.06 4.77
C PHE A 123 -14.14 6.59 4.66
N GLY A 124 -14.37 6.09 3.44
CA GLY A 124 -14.63 4.68 3.19
C GLY A 124 -13.49 3.77 3.64
N ALA A 125 -12.24 4.15 3.33
CA ALA A 125 -11.05 3.44 3.78
C ALA A 125 -10.93 3.42 5.32
N LEU A 126 -11.21 4.54 5.98
CA LEU A 126 -11.22 4.63 7.45
C LEU A 126 -12.27 3.70 8.07
N VAL A 127 -13.49 3.70 7.52
CA VAL A 127 -14.57 2.83 8.00
C VAL A 127 -14.21 1.36 7.81
N LEU A 128 -13.64 1.00 6.64
CA LEU A 128 -13.19 -0.35 6.35
C LEU A 128 -12.10 -0.81 7.34
N THR A 129 -11.11 0.04 7.60
CA THR A 129 -10.06 -0.21 8.59
C THR A 129 -10.66 -0.43 9.98
N PHE A 130 -11.60 0.44 10.40
CA PHE A 130 -12.26 0.31 11.69
C PHE A 130 -13.04 -1.01 11.82
N ILE A 131 -13.80 -1.40 10.80
CA ILE A 131 -14.54 -2.66 10.77
C ILE A 131 -13.56 -3.85 10.86
N THR A 132 -12.46 -3.82 10.11
CA THR A 132 -11.45 -4.87 10.12
C THR A 132 -10.81 -5.03 11.50
N VAL A 133 -10.39 -3.92 12.10
CA VAL A 133 -9.83 -3.93 13.46
C VAL A 133 -10.84 -4.46 14.47
N ARG A 134 -12.09 -4.01 14.39
CA ARG A 134 -13.18 -4.49 15.24
C ARG A 134 -13.41 -6.00 15.09
N ALA A 135 -13.39 -6.49 13.85
CA ALA A 135 -13.53 -7.93 13.56
C ALA A 135 -12.37 -8.73 14.17
N ILE A 136 -11.13 -8.27 14.02
CA ILE A 136 -9.95 -8.90 14.63
C ILE A 136 -10.09 -8.95 16.14
N TYR A 137 -10.52 -7.85 16.76
CA TYR A 137 -10.69 -7.77 18.22
C TYR A 137 -11.84 -8.63 18.76
N SER A 138 -12.77 -9.04 17.94
CA SER A 138 -13.88 -9.96 18.33
C SER A 138 -13.48 -11.44 18.24
N THR A 139 -12.33 -11.76 17.64
CA THR A 139 -11.87 -13.14 17.42
C THR A 139 -10.82 -13.60 18.44
N ARG A 140 -10.55 -14.91 18.46
CA ARG A 140 -9.44 -15.49 19.24
C ARG A 140 -8.06 -14.96 18.80
N PHE A 141 -7.97 -14.40 17.61
CA PHE A 141 -6.73 -13.81 17.08
C PHE A 141 -6.19 -12.71 18.00
N LYS A 142 -7.06 -11.86 18.56
CA LYS A 142 -6.69 -10.86 19.56
C LYS A 142 -5.99 -11.47 20.77
N LEU A 143 -6.51 -12.59 21.31
CA LEU A 143 -5.94 -13.22 22.50
C LEU A 143 -4.53 -13.74 22.21
N ILE A 144 -4.34 -14.32 21.03
CA ILE A 144 -3.03 -14.83 20.58
C ILE A 144 -2.05 -13.67 20.39
N LEU A 145 -2.44 -12.59 19.72
CA LEU A 145 -1.58 -11.42 19.55
C LEU A 145 -1.19 -10.79 20.89
N ASN A 146 -2.11 -10.72 21.84
CA ASN A 146 -1.81 -10.21 23.18
C ASN A 146 -0.84 -11.12 23.94
N ALA A 147 -1.01 -12.45 23.85
CA ALA A 147 -0.09 -13.40 24.45
C ALA A 147 1.34 -13.27 23.88
N ILE A 148 1.46 -13.13 22.56
CA ILE A 148 2.75 -12.92 21.87
C ILE A 148 3.38 -11.58 22.31
N ARG A 149 2.57 -10.52 22.38
CA ARG A 149 3.03 -9.19 22.81
C ARG A 149 3.56 -9.21 24.25
N ASP A 150 2.86 -9.89 25.15
CA ASP A 150 3.20 -9.91 26.57
C ASP A 150 4.45 -10.75 26.84
N ASN A 151 4.55 -11.94 26.24
CA ASN A 151 5.76 -12.77 26.28
C ASN A 151 5.75 -13.83 25.19
N GLU A 152 6.59 -13.67 24.17
CA GLU A 152 6.69 -14.56 23.02
C GLU A 152 7.12 -15.98 23.41
N ASP A 153 8.13 -16.10 24.29
CA ASP A 153 8.68 -17.42 24.69
C ASP A 153 7.64 -18.24 25.46
N LYS A 154 6.83 -17.56 26.31
CA LYS A 154 5.72 -18.22 27.00
C LYS A 154 4.60 -18.64 26.06
N ALA A 155 4.30 -17.82 25.04
CA ALA A 155 3.30 -18.13 24.03
C ALA A 155 3.72 -19.37 23.21
N GLU A 156 5.00 -19.46 22.81
CA GLU A 156 5.56 -20.63 22.15
C GLU A 156 5.52 -21.89 23.04
N ALA A 157 5.86 -21.76 24.31
CA ALA A 157 5.80 -22.87 25.28
C ALA A 157 4.37 -23.39 25.47
N MET A 158 3.34 -22.55 25.23
CA MET A 158 1.93 -22.96 25.25
C MET A 158 1.45 -23.52 23.89
N GLY A 159 2.34 -23.74 22.93
CA GLY A 159 2.03 -24.32 21.63
C GLY A 159 1.48 -23.34 20.60
N ILE A 160 1.62 -22.03 20.82
CA ILE A 160 1.20 -21.01 19.85
C ILE A 160 2.30 -20.86 18.80
N GLU A 161 1.95 -21.01 17.51
CA GLU A 161 2.87 -20.77 16.39
C GLU A 161 3.04 -19.24 16.17
N THR A 162 3.88 -18.61 17.01
CA THR A 162 4.03 -17.14 17.08
C THR A 162 4.36 -16.51 15.73
N MET A 163 5.23 -17.17 14.94
CA MET A 163 5.66 -16.70 13.63
C MET A 163 4.48 -16.54 12.65
N LYS A 164 3.58 -17.50 12.58
CA LYS A 164 2.40 -17.42 11.69
C LYS A 164 1.51 -16.23 12.04
N TYR A 165 1.21 -16.05 13.31
CA TYR A 165 0.34 -14.97 13.76
C TYR A 165 0.96 -13.59 13.58
N LYS A 166 2.27 -13.47 13.75
CA LYS A 166 3.03 -12.27 13.45
C LYS A 166 2.96 -11.91 11.95
N ILE A 167 3.19 -12.90 11.06
CA ILE A 167 3.12 -12.69 9.62
C ILE A 167 1.71 -12.25 9.21
N ILE A 168 0.67 -12.91 9.71
CA ILE A 168 -0.71 -12.53 9.39
C ILE A 168 -1.00 -11.09 9.84
N GLY A 169 -0.62 -10.73 11.07
CA GLY A 169 -0.79 -9.36 11.57
C GLY A 169 -0.03 -8.33 10.73
N TRP A 170 1.19 -8.68 10.29
CA TRP A 170 2.02 -7.85 9.42
C TRP A 170 1.40 -7.67 8.03
N MET A 171 0.86 -8.73 7.43
CA MET A 171 0.15 -8.67 6.15
C MET A 171 -1.13 -7.83 6.23
N ILE A 172 -1.92 -7.99 7.30
CA ILE A 172 -3.12 -7.17 7.52
C ILE A 172 -2.73 -5.69 7.62
N SER A 173 -1.65 -5.37 8.32
CA SER A 173 -1.14 -4.00 8.42
C SER A 173 -0.64 -3.43 7.09
N ALA A 174 -0.10 -4.27 6.22
CA ALA A 174 0.38 -3.85 4.90
C ALA A 174 -0.74 -3.69 3.86
N PHE A 175 -1.90 -4.32 4.10
CA PHE A 175 -3.07 -4.19 3.24
C PHE A 175 -3.70 -2.79 3.33
N PHE A 176 -3.64 -2.16 4.50
CA PHE A 176 -4.13 -0.80 4.77
C PHE A 176 -3.01 0.24 4.72
#